data_83e737ef706e1a61f39afe7a41a2c534
#
_entry.id   83e737ef706e1a61f39afe7a41a2c534
#
_cell.length_a   1.000
_cell.length_b   1.000
_cell.length_c   1.000
_cell.angle_alpha   90.00
_cell.angle_beta   90.00
_cell.angle_gamma   90.00
#
_symmetry.space_group_name_H-M   'P 1'
#
loop_
_entity.id
_entity.type
_entity.pdbx_description
1 polymer ?
#
loop_
_entity_poly.entity_id
_entity_poly.type
_entity_poly.pdbx_seq_one_letter_code
_entity_poly.pdbx_strand_id
1 'polypeptide(L)'
;PTGGFILGYVFGAIFTSLIVGKCDVCKSGTFWNLRLIFGIIIGFFLIYVPGVLWFCHWIVKTNAVSVVTDGINGSNFFSVLIYGISASVLPFLPGDVIKICLCVFFVKKLRPSVAAYFGE
;
A
#
# COMPACT_ATOMS: atom_id res chain seq x y z
N PRO A 1 16.32 5.42 2.33
CA PRO A 1 15.09 5.40 3.16
C PRO A 1 13.94 4.65 2.51
N THR A 2 13.89 4.54 1.16
CA THR A 2 12.75 3.97 0.39
C THR A 2 12.78 2.45 0.20
N GLY A 3 13.83 1.74 0.62
CA GLY A 3 14.01 0.30 0.38
C GLY A 3 12.87 -0.58 0.90
N GLY A 4 12.32 -0.25 2.07
CA GLY A 4 11.19 -0.98 2.64
C GLY A 4 9.92 -0.89 1.82
N PHE A 5 9.66 0.26 1.18
CA PHE A 5 8.52 0.45 0.30
C PHE A 5 8.65 -0.38 -0.99
N ILE A 6 9.87 -0.47 -1.55
CA ILE A 6 10.12 -1.28 -2.77
C ILE A 6 9.85 -2.77 -2.50
N LEU A 7 10.35 -3.30 -1.39
CA LEU A 7 10.02 -4.66 -0.96
C LEU A 7 8.51 -4.84 -0.72
N GLY A 8 7.88 -3.86 -0.08
CA GLY A 8 6.44 -3.83 0.14
C GLY A 8 5.63 -3.92 -1.15
N TYR A 9 6.06 -3.25 -2.23
CA TYR A 9 5.37 -3.34 -3.54
C TYR A 9 5.36 -4.76 -4.09
N VAL A 10 6.47 -5.50 -3.99
CA VAL A 10 6.55 -6.88 -4.47
C VAL A 10 5.59 -7.77 -3.68
N PHE A 11 5.64 -7.72 -2.36
CA PHE A 11 4.74 -8.49 -1.51
C PHE A 11 3.28 -8.06 -1.69
N GLY A 12 3.01 -6.76 -1.74
CA GLY A 12 1.69 -6.22 -1.98
C GLY A 12 1.07 -6.74 -3.28
N ALA A 13 1.83 -6.75 -4.38
CA ALA A 13 1.37 -7.25 -5.67
C ALA A 13 1.05 -8.76 -5.63
N ILE A 14 1.92 -9.57 -5.00
CA ILE A 14 1.73 -11.02 -4.88
C ILE A 14 0.46 -11.31 -4.06
N PHE A 15 0.33 -10.72 -2.88
CA PHE A 15 -0.81 -10.99 -2.00
C PHE A 15 -2.12 -10.46 -2.57
N THR A 16 -2.11 -9.27 -3.18
CA THR A 16 -3.31 -8.75 -3.87
C THR A 16 -3.74 -9.70 -4.99
N SER A 17 -2.82 -10.19 -5.79
CA SER A 17 -3.10 -11.15 -6.86
C SER A 17 -3.69 -12.46 -6.32
N LEU A 18 -3.15 -12.98 -5.21
CA LEU A 18 -3.66 -14.19 -4.57
C LEU A 18 -5.09 -14.00 -4.03
N ILE A 19 -5.37 -12.85 -3.42
CA ILE A 19 -6.69 -12.54 -2.84
C ILE A 19 -7.72 -12.33 -3.94
N VAL A 20 -7.39 -11.56 -4.97
CA VAL A 20 -8.30 -11.29 -6.08
C VAL A 20 -8.54 -12.56 -6.90
N GLY A 21 -7.51 -13.41 -7.07
CA GLY A 21 -7.63 -14.70 -7.74
C GLY A 21 -7.83 -14.57 -9.25
N LYS A 22 -8.18 -15.70 -9.89
CA LYS A 22 -8.40 -15.78 -11.34
C LYS A 22 -9.56 -14.88 -11.81
N CYS A 23 -9.40 -14.38 -13.00
CA CYS A 23 -10.35 -13.49 -13.65
C CYS A 23 -11.51 -14.32 -14.27
N ASP A 24 -12.53 -14.64 -13.49
CA ASP A 24 -13.76 -15.25 -14.05
C ASP A 24 -14.64 -14.17 -14.67
N VAL A 25 -14.89 -14.25 -15.96
CA VAL A 25 -15.71 -13.29 -16.74
C VAL A 25 -17.17 -13.26 -16.24
N CYS A 26 -17.65 -14.37 -15.72
CA CYS A 26 -19.05 -14.55 -15.31
C CYS A 26 -19.44 -13.95 -13.95
N LYS A 27 -18.47 -13.52 -13.12
CA LYS A 27 -18.76 -13.05 -11.75
C LYS A 27 -18.72 -11.52 -11.64
N SER A 28 -19.64 -10.86 -12.35
CA SER A 28 -19.92 -9.43 -12.19
C SER A 28 -20.93 -9.20 -11.06
N GLY A 29 -20.58 -9.55 -9.81
CA GLY A 29 -21.43 -9.33 -8.66
C GLY A 29 -20.81 -8.36 -7.65
N THR A 30 -21.66 -7.80 -6.77
CA THR A 30 -21.24 -6.94 -5.63
C THR A 30 -20.15 -7.60 -4.79
N PHE A 31 -20.23 -8.92 -4.63
CA PHE A 31 -19.25 -9.72 -3.87
C PHE A 31 -17.83 -9.66 -4.48
N TRP A 32 -17.74 -9.63 -5.80
CA TRP A 32 -16.46 -9.54 -6.49
C TRP A 32 -15.84 -8.15 -6.35
N ASN A 33 -16.65 -7.10 -6.40
CA ASN A 33 -16.19 -5.73 -6.16
C ASN A 33 -15.62 -5.56 -4.75
N LEU A 34 -16.28 -6.14 -3.74
CA LEU A 34 -15.81 -6.13 -2.36
C LEU A 34 -14.48 -6.87 -2.21
N ARG A 35 -14.34 -8.04 -2.83
CA ARG A 35 -13.09 -8.83 -2.82
C ARG A 35 -11.93 -8.08 -3.46
N LEU A 36 -12.19 -7.37 -4.56
CA LEU A 36 -11.20 -6.55 -5.26
C LEU A 36 -10.75 -5.38 -4.37
N ILE A 37 -11.70 -4.64 -3.78
CA ILE A 37 -11.40 -3.52 -2.87
C ILE A 37 -10.61 -4.02 -1.66
N PHE A 38 -11.02 -5.13 -1.07
CA PHE A 38 -10.34 -5.73 0.07
C PHE A 38 -8.91 -6.16 -0.26
N GLY A 39 -8.70 -6.79 -1.42
CA GLY A 39 -7.37 -7.14 -1.94
C GLY A 39 -6.47 -5.92 -2.11
N ILE A 40 -7.00 -4.83 -2.65
CA ILE A 40 -6.26 -3.58 -2.81
C ILE A 40 -5.88 -2.98 -1.46
N ILE A 41 -6.80 -2.92 -0.50
CA ILE A 41 -6.54 -2.40 0.85
C ILE A 41 -5.43 -3.21 1.54
N ILE A 42 -5.50 -4.54 1.48
CA ILE A 42 -4.45 -5.40 2.04
C ILE A 42 -3.12 -5.17 1.33
N GLY A 43 -3.12 -5.02 0.01
CA GLY A 43 -1.92 -4.69 -0.76
C GLY A 43 -1.27 -3.39 -0.28
N PHE A 44 -2.05 -2.33 -0.05
CA PHE A 44 -1.56 -1.07 0.51
C PHE A 44 -0.98 -1.25 1.91
N PHE A 45 -1.66 -2.01 2.77
CA PHE A 45 -1.16 -2.29 4.12
C PHE A 45 0.20 -2.99 4.09
N LEU A 46 0.38 -3.96 3.19
CA LEU A 46 1.64 -4.67 2.98
C LEU A 46 2.76 -3.79 2.41
N ILE A 47 2.43 -2.70 1.75
CA ILE A 47 3.40 -1.71 1.28
C ILE A 47 3.81 -0.78 2.43
N TYR A 48 2.84 -0.26 3.17
CA TYR A 48 3.10 0.74 4.21
C TYR A 48 3.78 0.16 5.45
N VAL A 49 3.41 -1.04 5.91
CA VAL A 49 3.99 -1.63 7.12
C VAL A 49 5.52 -1.78 7.01
N PRO A 50 6.08 -2.49 6.02
CA PRO A 50 7.53 -2.61 5.90
C PRO A 50 8.18 -1.26 5.53
N GLY A 51 7.48 -0.41 4.77
CA GLY A 51 7.96 0.92 4.41
C GLY A 51 8.21 1.81 5.62
N VAL A 52 7.22 1.93 6.50
CA VAL A 52 7.31 2.73 7.74
C VAL A 52 8.34 2.16 8.69
N LEU A 53 8.35 0.84 8.90
CA LEU A 53 9.33 0.20 9.78
C LEU A 53 10.77 0.43 9.30
N TRP A 54 11.01 0.31 8.00
CA TRP A 54 12.31 0.59 7.39
C TRP A 54 12.70 2.05 7.54
N PHE A 55 11.76 2.97 7.34
CA PHE A 55 11.98 4.40 7.48
C PHE A 55 12.30 4.78 8.94
N CYS A 56 11.56 4.24 9.92
CA CYS A 56 11.84 4.44 11.33
C CYS A 56 13.23 3.90 11.72
N HIS A 57 13.59 2.70 11.24
CA HIS A 57 14.92 2.13 11.46
C HIS A 57 16.02 3.03 10.89
N TRP A 58 15.82 3.59 9.70
CA TRP A 58 16.75 4.50 9.07
C TRP A 58 16.92 5.81 9.87
N ILE A 59 15.84 6.41 10.35
CA ILE A 59 15.85 7.61 11.21
C ILE A 59 16.68 7.37 12.46
N VAL A 60 16.46 6.25 13.13
CA VAL A 60 17.20 5.89 14.36
C VAL A 60 18.68 5.69 14.05
N LYS A 61 19.01 5.01 12.96
CA LYS A 61 20.40 4.71 12.58
C LYS A 61 21.21 5.95 12.17
N THR A 62 20.55 6.96 11.58
CA THR A 62 21.22 8.19 11.14
C THR A 62 21.28 9.29 12.20
N ASN A 63 20.87 9.00 13.44
CA ASN A 63 20.75 9.98 14.53
C ASN A 63 19.90 11.22 14.13
N ALA A 64 19.08 11.10 13.09
CA ALA A 64 18.13 12.14 12.70
C ALA A 64 17.01 12.34 13.74
N VAL A 65 17.01 11.51 14.78
CA VAL A 65 16.10 11.62 15.93
C VAL A 65 16.23 12.98 16.62
N SER A 66 17.43 13.55 16.70
CA SER A 66 17.66 14.88 17.32
C SER A 66 16.87 15.99 16.61
N VAL A 67 16.80 15.95 15.29
CA VAL A 67 16.04 16.93 14.48
C VAL A 67 14.53 16.74 14.65
N VAL A 68 14.11 15.50 14.97
CA VAL A 68 12.70 15.14 15.15
C VAL A 68 12.24 15.40 16.59
N THR A 69 13.14 15.25 17.56
CA THR A 69 12.79 15.37 19.00
C THR A 69 12.83 16.79 19.55
N ASP A 70 13.44 17.74 18.84
CA ASP A 70 13.40 19.16 19.24
C ASP A 70 11.98 19.75 19.26
N GLY A 71 11.00 19.03 18.69
CA GLY A 71 9.58 19.37 18.76
C GLY A 71 8.72 18.45 19.63
N ILE A 72 9.25 17.33 20.11
CA ILE A 72 8.45 16.32 20.83
C ILE A 72 9.27 15.86 22.06
N ASN A 73 8.81 16.25 23.25
CA ASN A 73 9.41 15.84 24.53
C ASN A 73 9.40 14.31 24.68
N GLY A 74 10.54 13.68 24.45
CA GLY A 74 10.79 12.29 24.80
C GLY A 74 11.19 11.39 23.62
N SER A 75 12.32 10.72 23.79
CA SER A 75 12.87 9.69 22.90
C SER A 75 12.08 8.37 22.95
N ASN A 76 10.75 8.43 22.96
CA ASN A 76 9.91 7.27 23.00
C ASN A 76 9.72 6.71 21.59
N PHE A 77 9.82 5.38 21.44
CA PHE A 77 9.53 4.66 20.19
C PHE A 77 8.23 5.12 19.50
N PHE A 78 7.21 5.44 20.30
CA PHE A 78 5.94 5.95 19.82
C PHE A 78 6.06 7.29 19.08
N SER A 79 6.88 8.21 19.55
CA SER A 79 7.09 9.52 18.92
C SER A 79 7.78 9.38 17.56
N VAL A 80 8.78 8.51 17.48
CA VAL A 80 9.47 8.19 16.20
C VAL A 80 8.51 7.54 15.21
N LEU A 81 7.62 6.69 15.70
CA LEU A 81 6.65 5.98 14.86
C LEU A 81 5.58 6.93 14.32
N ILE A 82 5.04 7.81 15.16
CA ILE A 82 4.07 8.84 14.73
C ILE A 82 4.70 9.79 13.71
N TYR A 83 5.92 10.23 13.94
CA TYR A 83 6.63 11.06 12.99
C TYR A 83 6.89 10.30 11.67
N GLY A 84 7.34 9.05 11.76
CA GLY A 84 7.56 8.20 10.59
C GLY A 84 6.29 8.05 9.74
N ILE A 85 5.15 7.83 10.37
CA ILE A 85 3.85 7.75 9.69
C ILE A 85 3.48 9.12 9.09
N SER A 86 3.56 10.19 9.85
CA SER A 86 3.16 11.52 9.36
C SER A 86 4.06 12.00 8.20
N ALA A 87 5.35 11.76 8.28
CA ALA A 87 6.29 12.19 7.24
C ALA A 87 6.30 11.30 5.99
N SER A 88 6.06 9.99 6.16
CA SER A 88 6.16 9.04 5.04
C SER A 88 4.82 8.59 4.46
N VAL A 89 3.72 8.70 5.20
CA VAL A 89 2.39 8.23 4.74
C VAL A 89 1.48 9.39 4.39
N LEU A 90 1.38 10.39 5.27
CA LEU A 90 0.40 11.47 5.12
C LEU A 90 0.48 12.23 3.77
N PRO A 91 1.67 12.61 3.26
CA PRO A 91 1.75 13.33 1.98
C PRO A 91 1.39 12.46 0.77
N PHE A 92 1.48 11.13 0.89
CA PHE A 92 1.17 10.21 -0.21
C PHE A 92 -0.29 9.73 -0.22
N LEU A 93 -1.00 9.83 0.89
CA LEU A 93 -2.41 9.42 1.01
C LEU A 93 -3.32 9.98 -0.09
N PRO A 94 -3.30 11.28 -0.42
CA PRO A 94 -4.16 11.81 -1.49
C PRO A 94 -3.87 11.16 -2.84
N GLY A 95 -2.58 10.97 -3.16
CA GLY A 95 -2.14 10.29 -4.39
C GLY A 95 -2.56 8.82 -4.43
N ASP A 96 -2.56 8.15 -3.30
CA ASP A 96 -2.92 6.74 -3.22
C ASP A 96 -4.43 6.51 -3.35
N VAL A 97 -5.25 7.42 -2.84
CA VAL A 97 -6.70 7.40 -3.09
C VAL A 97 -6.99 7.50 -4.59
N ILE A 98 -6.32 8.41 -5.29
CA ILE A 98 -6.44 8.55 -6.75
C ILE A 98 -5.99 7.25 -7.46
N LYS A 99 -4.88 6.66 -7.04
CA LYS A 99 -4.39 5.38 -7.60
C LYS A 99 -5.40 4.25 -7.41
N ILE A 100 -6.00 4.14 -6.23
CA ILE A 100 -7.03 3.12 -5.94
C ILE A 100 -8.22 3.31 -6.90
N CYS A 101 -8.74 4.53 -7.03
CA CYS A 101 -9.85 4.82 -7.93
C CYS A 101 -9.51 4.45 -9.38
N LEU A 102 -8.32 4.83 -9.85
CA LEU A 102 -7.85 4.50 -11.19
C LEU A 102 -7.68 2.98 -11.38
N CYS A 103 -7.08 2.28 -10.42
CA CYS A 103 -6.93 0.83 -10.48
C CYS A 103 -8.28 0.12 -10.57
N VAL A 104 -9.25 0.49 -9.74
CA VAL A 104 -10.60 -0.09 -9.79
C VAL A 104 -11.27 0.19 -11.14
N PHE A 105 -11.14 1.41 -11.66
CA PHE A 105 -11.68 1.80 -12.95
C PHE A 105 -11.07 0.97 -14.11
N PHE A 106 -9.72 0.90 -14.15
CA PHE A 106 -9.03 0.16 -15.21
C PHE A 106 -9.28 -1.34 -15.13
N VAL A 107 -9.25 -1.93 -13.94
CA VAL A 107 -9.53 -3.36 -13.76
C VAL A 107 -10.94 -3.67 -14.27
N LYS A 108 -11.95 -2.88 -13.93
CA LYS A 108 -13.32 -3.09 -14.42
C LYS A 108 -13.44 -2.94 -15.92
N LYS A 109 -12.74 -1.97 -16.52
CA LYS A 109 -12.82 -1.69 -17.97
C LYS A 109 -12.02 -2.70 -18.80
N LEU A 110 -10.82 -3.08 -18.35
CA LEU A 110 -9.93 -3.93 -19.13
C LEU A 110 -10.20 -5.43 -18.95
N ARG A 111 -10.76 -5.80 -17.80
CA ARG A 111 -11.03 -7.19 -17.47
C ARG A 111 -11.81 -7.96 -18.56
N PRO A 112 -12.94 -7.48 -19.10
CA PRO A 112 -13.67 -8.21 -20.14
C PRO A 112 -12.86 -8.39 -21.42
N SER A 113 -12.04 -7.38 -21.78
CA SER A 113 -11.17 -7.46 -22.97
C SER A 113 -10.04 -8.46 -22.80
N VAL A 114 -9.42 -8.49 -21.61
CA VAL A 114 -8.35 -9.44 -21.29
C VAL A 114 -8.88 -10.87 -21.25
N ALA A 115 -10.03 -11.08 -20.62
CA ALA A 115 -10.65 -12.40 -20.56
C ALA A 115 -11.07 -12.92 -21.94
N ALA A 116 -11.60 -12.06 -22.80
CA ALA A 116 -11.90 -12.43 -24.19
C ALA A 116 -10.64 -12.80 -25.00
N TYR A 117 -9.49 -12.18 -24.72
CA TYR A 117 -8.23 -12.47 -25.40
C TYR A 117 -7.63 -13.81 -24.97
N PHE A 118 -7.75 -14.18 -23.70
CA PHE A 118 -7.21 -15.45 -23.18
C PHE A 118 -8.18 -16.65 -23.30
N GLY A 119 -9.38 -16.44 -23.84
CA GLY A 119 -10.34 -17.52 -24.09
C GLY A 119 -10.96 -18.15 -22.83
N GLU A 120 -10.98 -17.37 -21.73
CA GLU A 120 -11.64 -17.78 -20.48
C GLU A 120 -13.05 -17.21 -20.34
#